data_af56772ea249fde05b80ccdb4c1df5ba
#
_entry.id   af56772ea249fde05b80ccdb4c1df5ba
#
_cell.length_a   1.000
_cell.length_b   1.000
_cell.length_c   1.000
_cell.angle_alpha   90.00
_cell.angle_beta   90.00
_cell.angle_gamma   90.00
#
_symmetry.space_group_name_H-M   'P 1'
#
loop_
_entity.id
_entity.type
_entity.pdbx_description
1 polymer ?
#
loop_
_entity_poly.entity_id
_entity_poly.type
_entity_poly.pdbx_seq_one_letter_code
_entity_poly.pdbx_strand_id
1 'polypeptide(L)'
;DFIKGIPPAIAIEQKVSSRNPRSTVGTSTEIYEYLRLLYARVGRTFSPVSGQEVKKHSTEDIVNCMLRQPEGTRYTVLTPILLREGRTLQQQLEIDLKQGFNRLEVNGEMVRIDEYQPKDGDTVFLLVDRMTVSGEKDAVSRLTDSAETAMYEGDGACLLRFYQPDGTTSLYRFSTKFEADGITFEEPNDQMFSFNSPIGACPECEGFGRVVGIDEHLVIPNRSLSVYDGAVVCWRGEKMGEWKDMVIRGAEKAGFPIFTPYYQLTDEQRRMLWDGTRYFEGINAFFKMLQENQYKIQYRVMLARYRGKTLCPKCHGTRLKPEAGYVRVGGRSISELVDLPITELKVFFDNLKLDKHDADIARRILIEINNRIRFLLDVGLGYLTLNRLSNSLSGGESQRINLATSLGSSLVGSLYILDEPSIGLHSRDTDKLIHVLRQLQQLGNTVVVVEHDEEIIRAADYIIDIGPKAGRLGGEVVYQGDMKDLQKDSNSYTVRYLLGEETIPVPESRRPWNQYIEITGARENNLKGVDVRFPLNVMLSLIHISEPTRQ
;
A
#
# COMPACT_ATOMS: atom_id res chain seq x y z
N ASP A 1 21.81 -43.50 19.99
CA ASP A 1 22.03 -42.10 19.71
C ASP A 1 21.07 -41.28 20.55
N PHE A 2 21.60 -40.30 21.26
CA PHE A 2 20.75 -39.49 22.05
C PHE A 2 21.34 -38.07 22.23
N ILE A 3 20.47 -37.04 22.23
CA ILE A 3 20.84 -35.63 22.32
C ILE A 3 20.30 -35.07 23.62
N LYS A 4 21.15 -34.39 24.42
CA LYS A 4 20.77 -33.71 25.67
C LYS A 4 20.97 -32.20 25.57
N GLY A 5 20.14 -31.47 26.29
CA GLY A 5 20.38 -30.04 26.54
C GLY A 5 20.06 -29.13 25.35
N ILE A 6 19.16 -29.56 24.44
CA ILE A 6 18.71 -28.69 23.33
C ILE A 6 17.73 -27.65 23.89
N PRO A 7 18.04 -26.34 23.77
CA PRO A 7 17.08 -25.28 24.06
C PRO A 7 15.98 -25.24 22.98
N PRO A 8 14.90 -24.45 23.16
CA PRO A 8 13.91 -24.24 22.11
C PRO A 8 14.59 -23.84 20.81
N ALA A 9 14.38 -24.62 19.73
CA ALA A 9 15.09 -24.43 18.46
C ALA A 9 14.15 -23.79 17.42
N ILE A 10 14.69 -22.80 16.68
CA ILE A 10 14.04 -22.12 15.57
C ILE A 10 14.90 -22.34 14.33
N ALA A 11 14.39 -23.13 13.39
CA ALA A 11 15.05 -23.34 12.10
C ALA A 11 14.51 -22.33 11.08
N ILE A 12 15.40 -21.60 10.41
CA ILE A 12 15.09 -20.64 9.37
C ILE A 12 15.56 -21.18 8.03
N GLU A 13 14.61 -21.82 7.31
CA GLU A 13 14.86 -22.44 6.01
C GLU A 13 14.67 -21.46 4.85
N GLN A 14 15.28 -21.74 3.69
CA GLN A 14 15.14 -20.98 2.45
C GLN A 14 13.78 -21.13 1.77
N LYS A 15 12.97 -22.11 2.16
CA LYS A 15 11.69 -22.37 1.51
C LYS A 15 10.70 -21.24 1.78
N VAL A 16 10.05 -20.77 0.71
CA VAL A 16 8.92 -19.86 0.83
C VAL A 16 7.84 -20.54 1.66
N SER A 17 7.68 -20.10 2.91
CA SER A 17 6.83 -20.76 3.91
C SER A 17 5.33 -20.58 3.64
N SER A 18 4.94 -19.60 2.83
CA SER A 18 3.53 -19.28 2.61
C SER A 18 3.08 -19.56 1.19
N ARG A 19 2.15 -20.53 1.04
CA ARG A 19 1.38 -20.75 -0.19
C ARG A 19 0.10 -19.89 -0.23
N ASN A 20 -0.15 -19.12 0.82
CA ASN A 20 -1.34 -18.27 0.89
C ASN A 20 -1.22 -17.11 -0.11
N PRO A 21 -2.10 -17.02 -1.12
CA PRO A 21 -2.01 -15.99 -2.14
C PRO A 21 -2.37 -14.59 -1.62
N ARG A 22 -2.88 -14.46 -0.39
CA ARG A 22 -3.16 -13.18 0.27
C ARG A 22 -2.01 -12.69 1.15
N SER A 23 -1.05 -13.55 1.50
CA SER A 23 0.08 -13.17 2.35
C SER A 23 1.00 -12.19 1.64
N THR A 24 1.41 -11.14 2.36
CA THR A 24 2.32 -10.09 1.90
C THR A 24 3.49 -9.92 2.85
N VAL A 25 4.52 -9.19 2.44
CA VAL A 25 5.61 -8.78 3.33
C VAL A 25 5.06 -8.11 4.60
N GLY A 26 4.08 -7.20 4.45
CA GLY A 26 3.47 -6.52 5.59
C GLY A 26 2.78 -7.46 6.59
N THR A 27 2.08 -8.50 6.10
CA THR A 27 1.45 -9.49 7.00
C THR A 27 2.46 -10.47 7.59
N SER A 28 3.48 -10.87 6.83
CA SER A 28 4.53 -11.78 7.32
C SER A 28 5.42 -11.14 8.39
N THR A 29 5.57 -9.81 8.34
CA THR A 29 6.36 -9.03 9.31
C THR A 29 5.51 -8.43 10.44
N GLU A 30 4.20 -8.68 10.43
CA GLU A 30 3.20 -8.10 11.34
C GLU A 30 3.08 -6.55 11.25
N ILE A 31 3.86 -5.87 10.42
CA ILE A 31 3.80 -4.41 10.27
C ILE A 31 2.40 -3.98 9.83
N TYR A 32 1.76 -4.75 8.96
CA TYR A 32 0.40 -4.45 8.48
C TYR A 32 -0.63 -4.44 9.59
N GLU A 33 -0.53 -5.35 10.57
CA GLU A 33 -1.42 -5.40 11.73
C GLU A 33 -1.29 -4.15 12.60
N TYR A 34 -0.06 -3.68 12.83
CA TYR A 34 0.18 -2.42 13.54
C TYR A 34 -0.28 -1.20 12.75
N LEU A 35 -0.14 -1.21 11.42
CA LEU A 35 -0.71 -0.14 10.56
C LEU A 35 -2.22 -0.08 10.68
N ARG A 36 -2.92 -1.22 10.64
CA ARG A 36 -4.37 -1.27 10.83
C ARG A 36 -4.78 -0.65 12.17
N LEU A 37 -4.09 -1.01 13.25
CA LEU A 37 -4.32 -0.44 14.59
C LEU A 37 -4.06 1.07 14.60
N LEU A 38 -2.98 1.54 13.95
CA LEU A 38 -2.67 2.96 13.86
C LEU A 38 -3.80 3.73 13.17
N TYR A 39 -4.23 3.26 12.00
CA TYR A 39 -5.30 3.91 11.23
C TYR A 39 -6.65 3.86 11.95
N ALA A 40 -6.95 2.79 12.67
CA ALA A 40 -8.16 2.66 13.48
C ALA A 40 -8.18 3.60 14.70
N ARG A 41 -7.02 3.97 15.26
CA ARG A 41 -6.92 4.75 16.49
C ARG A 41 -6.71 6.24 16.27
N VAL A 42 -5.90 6.62 15.28
CA VAL A 42 -5.53 8.03 15.02
C VAL A 42 -5.76 8.44 13.56
N GLY A 43 -6.38 7.58 12.76
CA GLY A 43 -6.74 7.89 11.38
C GLY A 43 -7.87 8.91 11.32
N ARG A 44 -7.73 9.90 10.43
CA ARG A 44 -8.73 10.92 10.17
C ARG A 44 -9.35 10.70 8.81
N THR A 45 -10.68 10.71 8.75
CA THR A 45 -11.44 10.52 7.51
C THR A 45 -11.57 11.84 6.77
N PHE A 46 -11.39 11.80 5.45
CA PHE A 46 -11.55 12.97 4.59
C PHE A 46 -12.58 12.68 3.50
N SER A 47 -13.44 13.64 3.23
CA SER A 47 -14.41 13.53 2.15
C SER A 47 -13.71 13.44 0.79
N PRO A 48 -14.07 12.49 -0.09
CA PRO A 48 -13.53 12.41 -1.45
C PRO A 48 -14.03 13.55 -2.36
N VAL A 49 -15.06 14.30 -1.95
CA VAL A 49 -15.67 15.39 -2.73
C VAL A 49 -14.98 16.71 -2.41
N SER A 50 -15.01 17.14 -1.15
CA SER A 50 -14.47 18.43 -0.71
C SER A 50 -13.04 18.36 -0.19
N GLY A 51 -12.53 17.17 0.16
CA GLY A 51 -11.24 17.00 0.84
C GLY A 51 -11.24 17.47 2.30
N GLN A 52 -12.39 17.87 2.84
CA GLN A 52 -12.50 18.28 4.24
C GLN A 52 -12.50 17.08 5.18
N GLU A 53 -11.98 17.31 6.40
CA GLU A 53 -12.01 16.29 7.44
C GLU A 53 -13.45 16.03 7.91
N VAL A 54 -13.82 14.76 7.92
CA VAL A 54 -15.11 14.27 8.42
C VAL A 54 -14.96 13.93 9.90
N LYS A 55 -15.74 14.57 10.73
CA LYS A 55 -15.76 14.31 12.17
C LYS A 55 -17.14 14.53 12.76
N LYS A 56 -17.41 13.83 13.85
CA LYS A 56 -18.55 14.13 14.70
C LYS A 56 -18.24 15.37 15.51
N HIS A 57 -19.15 16.32 15.52
CA HIS A 57 -19.01 17.51 16.33
C HIS A 57 -19.79 17.34 17.64
N SER A 58 -19.20 17.82 18.71
CA SER A 58 -19.83 17.97 20.01
C SER A 58 -20.34 19.42 20.22
N THR A 59 -21.13 19.62 21.25
CA THR A 59 -21.50 20.96 21.69
C THR A 59 -20.29 21.80 22.09
N GLU A 60 -19.22 21.16 22.58
CA GLU A 60 -17.95 21.83 22.88
C GLU A 60 -17.27 22.39 21.62
N ASP A 61 -17.33 21.66 20.49
CA ASP A 61 -16.80 22.17 19.21
C ASP A 61 -17.54 23.44 18.74
N ILE A 62 -18.86 23.48 18.97
CA ILE A 62 -19.69 24.64 18.65
C ILE A 62 -19.31 25.84 19.54
N VAL A 63 -19.15 25.61 20.84
CA VAL A 63 -18.70 26.62 21.78
C VAL A 63 -17.29 27.13 21.41
N ASN A 64 -16.37 26.25 21.11
CA ASN A 64 -15.01 26.62 20.71
C ASN A 64 -15.01 27.42 19.39
N CYS A 65 -15.89 27.09 18.44
CA CYS A 65 -16.06 27.88 17.22
C CYS A 65 -16.54 29.31 17.52
N MET A 66 -17.50 29.47 18.43
CA MET A 66 -17.99 30.77 18.87
C MET A 66 -16.88 31.58 19.54
N LEU A 67 -16.13 30.99 20.48
CA LEU A 67 -15.07 31.65 21.22
C LEU A 67 -13.87 32.10 20.35
N ARG A 68 -13.72 31.54 19.15
CA ARG A 68 -12.71 31.96 18.17
C ARG A 68 -13.10 33.25 17.41
N GLN A 69 -14.36 33.64 17.47
CA GLN A 69 -14.84 34.87 16.82
C GLN A 69 -14.60 36.09 17.72
N PRO A 70 -14.49 37.28 17.13
CA PRO A 70 -14.36 38.53 17.91
C PRO A 70 -15.53 38.71 18.88
N GLU A 71 -15.24 39.12 20.10
CA GLU A 71 -16.25 39.42 21.11
C GLU A 71 -17.21 40.48 20.63
N GLY A 72 -18.51 40.35 20.91
CA GLY A 72 -19.55 41.26 20.44
C GLY A 72 -20.08 40.95 19.03
N THR A 73 -19.51 39.99 18.29
CA THR A 73 -20.02 39.57 16.97
C THR A 73 -21.39 38.94 17.12
N ARG A 74 -22.37 39.38 16.32
CA ARG A 74 -23.72 38.79 16.29
C ARG A 74 -23.68 37.45 15.54
N TYR A 75 -24.43 36.47 16.05
CA TYR A 75 -24.60 35.20 15.35
C TYR A 75 -25.97 34.59 15.60
N THR A 76 -26.33 33.65 14.73
CA THR A 76 -27.55 32.85 14.83
C THR A 76 -27.24 31.39 14.92
N VAL A 77 -28.02 30.68 15.74
CA VAL A 77 -28.03 29.20 15.82
C VAL A 77 -29.19 28.72 14.95
N LEU A 78 -28.86 27.95 13.95
CA LEU A 78 -29.77 27.48 12.91
C LEU A 78 -29.76 25.97 12.82
N THR A 79 -30.85 25.40 12.30
CA THR A 79 -30.92 23.98 12.00
C THR A 79 -31.70 23.74 10.70
N PRO A 80 -31.34 22.70 9.89
CA PRO A 80 -32.12 22.36 8.72
C PRO A 80 -33.51 21.86 9.12
N ILE A 81 -34.52 22.15 8.29
CA ILE A 81 -35.87 21.67 8.50
C ILE A 81 -35.99 20.25 7.92
N LEU A 82 -36.34 19.32 8.76
CA LEU A 82 -36.49 17.90 8.36
C LEU A 82 -37.94 17.62 7.96
N LEU A 83 -38.12 17.23 6.70
CA LEU A 83 -39.40 16.74 6.22
C LEU A 83 -39.55 15.25 6.56
N ARG A 84 -40.41 14.92 7.51
CA ARG A 84 -40.78 13.51 7.77
C ARG A 84 -41.67 13.00 6.65
N GLU A 85 -41.61 11.68 6.39
CA GLU A 85 -42.38 11.05 5.28
C GLU A 85 -43.84 11.47 5.27
N GLY A 86 -44.31 11.93 4.10
CA GLY A 86 -45.70 12.35 3.85
C GLY A 86 -46.04 13.78 4.27
N ARG A 87 -45.08 14.60 4.75
CA ARG A 87 -45.32 15.99 5.11
C ARG A 87 -44.79 16.98 4.07
N THR A 88 -45.53 18.02 3.81
CA THR A 88 -45.05 19.17 3.06
C THR A 88 -44.27 20.12 3.98
N LEU A 89 -43.42 20.98 3.41
CA LEU A 89 -42.68 22.01 4.17
C LEU A 89 -43.64 22.87 4.99
N GLN A 90 -44.78 23.26 4.43
CA GLN A 90 -45.75 24.10 5.11
C GLN A 90 -46.36 23.41 6.34
N GLN A 91 -46.67 22.11 6.25
CA GLN A 91 -47.18 21.34 7.39
C GLN A 91 -46.12 21.20 8.49
N GLN A 92 -44.83 21.04 8.11
CA GLN A 92 -43.76 21.00 9.10
C GLN A 92 -43.60 22.34 9.80
N LEU A 93 -43.62 23.45 9.07
CA LEU A 93 -43.53 24.80 9.63
C LEU A 93 -44.67 25.14 10.62
N GLU A 94 -45.90 24.64 10.38
CA GLU A 94 -47.01 24.78 11.32
C GLU A 94 -46.75 24.04 12.64
N ILE A 95 -46.04 22.89 12.58
CA ILE A 95 -45.64 22.13 13.77
C ILE A 95 -44.56 22.88 14.51
N ASP A 96 -43.52 23.36 13.80
CA ASP A 96 -42.42 24.11 14.38
C ASP A 96 -42.93 25.40 15.08
N LEU A 97 -43.92 26.06 14.48
CA LEU A 97 -44.59 27.22 15.12
C LEU A 97 -45.30 26.83 16.42
N LYS A 98 -45.98 25.65 16.48
CA LYS A 98 -46.61 25.13 17.69
C LYS A 98 -45.60 24.74 18.78
N GLN A 99 -44.40 24.36 18.38
CA GLN A 99 -43.28 24.07 19.30
C GLN A 99 -42.60 25.34 19.85
N GLY A 100 -42.98 26.53 19.34
CA GLY A 100 -42.48 27.81 19.83
C GLY A 100 -41.42 28.47 18.96
N PHE A 101 -41.04 27.86 17.85
CA PHE A 101 -40.17 28.52 16.87
C PHE A 101 -40.96 29.54 16.06
N ASN A 102 -40.43 30.74 15.92
CA ASN A 102 -41.17 31.84 15.29
C ASN A 102 -40.53 32.38 14.02
N ARG A 103 -39.29 31.98 13.71
CA ARG A 103 -38.51 32.58 12.61
C ARG A 103 -37.74 31.53 11.84
N LEU A 104 -37.54 31.85 10.58
CA LEU A 104 -36.68 31.12 9.62
C LEU A 104 -35.56 32.02 9.14
N GLU A 105 -34.53 31.42 8.63
CA GLU A 105 -33.58 32.04 7.72
C GLU A 105 -33.83 31.49 6.32
N VAL A 106 -34.19 32.36 5.39
CA VAL A 106 -34.45 32.02 3.99
C VAL A 106 -33.45 32.76 3.13
N ASN A 107 -32.59 32.03 2.41
CA ASN A 107 -31.56 32.61 1.55
C ASN A 107 -30.64 33.63 2.26
N GLY A 108 -30.46 33.53 3.58
CA GLY A 108 -29.66 34.42 4.41
C GLY A 108 -30.43 35.57 5.07
N GLU A 109 -31.73 35.72 4.77
CA GLU A 109 -32.61 36.74 5.37
C GLU A 109 -33.54 36.13 6.42
N MET A 110 -33.83 36.92 7.48
CA MET A 110 -34.70 36.48 8.56
C MET A 110 -36.16 36.77 8.23
N VAL A 111 -36.98 35.72 8.19
CA VAL A 111 -38.40 35.77 7.89
C VAL A 111 -39.21 35.15 9.03
N ARG A 112 -40.41 35.61 9.29
CA ARG A 112 -41.34 34.96 10.23
C ARG A 112 -41.96 33.73 9.60
N ILE A 113 -42.17 32.67 10.40
CA ILE A 113 -42.77 31.40 9.91
C ILE A 113 -44.18 31.63 9.35
N ASP A 114 -44.99 32.49 10.03
CA ASP A 114 -46.37 32.80 9.65
C ASP A 114 -46.48 33.66 8.36
N GLU A 115 -45.42 34.33 7.95
CA GLU A 115 -45.36 35.17 6.76
C GLU A 115 -44.68 34.45 5.56
N TYR A 116 -44.00 33.33 5.78
CA TYR A 116 -43.25 32.62 4.74
C TYR A 116 -44.13 31.71 3.91
N GLN A 117 -44.00 31.85 2.59
CA GLN A 117 -44.58 30.91 1.61
C GLN A 117 -43.46 30.17 0.89
N PRO A 118 -43.44 28.82 0.98
CA PRO A 118 -42.40 28.01 0.33
C PRO A 118 -42.32 28.25 -1.18
N LYS A 119 -41.08 28.46 -1.67
CA LYS A 119 -40.77 28.57 -3.10
C LYS A 119 -39.72 27.52 -3.47
N ASP A 120 -39.84 27.02 -4.69
CA ASP A 120 -38.85 26.07 -5.20
C ASP A 120 -37.47 26.74 -5.33
N GLY A 121 -36.46 26.09 -4.76
CA GLY A 121 -35.09 26.60 -4.77
C GLY A 121 -34.67 27.42 -3.55
N ASP A 122 -35.57 27.71 -2.62
CA ASP A 122 -35.21 28.41 -1.37
C ASP A 122 -34.37 27.52 -0.46
N THR A 123 -33.29 28.08 0.09
CA THR A 123 -32.52 27.47 1.19
C THR A 123 -33.10 27.98 2.51
N VAL A 124 -33.76 27.06 3.25
CA VAL A 124 -34.51 27.41 4.46
C VAL A 124 -33.93 26.72 5.69
N PHE A 125 -33.63 27.48 6.73
CA PHE A 125 -33.20 26.98 8.03
C PHE A 125 -34.15 27.45 9.13
N LEU A 126 -34.41 26.59 10.12
CA LEU A 126 -35.12 26.97 11.33
C LEU A 126 -34.18 27.77 12.24
N LEU A 127 -34.61 28.94 12.69
CA LEU A 127 -33.88 29.76 13.66
C LEU A 127 -34.18 29.30 15.07
N VAL A 128 -33.14 28.75 15.75
CA VAL A 128 -33.25 28.32 17.15
C VAL A 128 -33.00 29.47 18.12
N ASP A 129 -31.87 30.19 17.93
CA ASP A 129 -31.54 31.33 18.80
C ASP A 129 -30.72 32.41 18.07
N ARG A 130 -30.68 33.60 18.64
CA ARG A 130 -29.86 34.74 18.21
C ARG A 130 -29.06 35.28 19.37
N MET A 131 -27.76 35.33 19.20
CA MET A 131 -26.84 35.62 20.27
C MET A 131 -25.71 36.56 19.81
N THR A 132 -24.91 36.97 20.78
CA THR A 132 -23.69 37.74 20.57
C THR A 132 -22.53 36.95 21.19
N VAL A 133 -21.38 36.95 20.54
CA VAL A 133 -20.17 36.27 21.01
C VAL A 133 -19.77 36.84 22.37
N SER A 134 -19.73 35.97 23.37
CA SER A 134 -19.26 36.29 24.73
C SER A 134 -18.67 35.06 25.37
N GLY A 135 -17.56 35.25 26.10
CA GLY A 135 -16.92 34.20 26.91
C GLY A 135 -17.53 34.02 28.31
N GLU A 136 -18.61 34.78 28.64
CA GLU A 136 -19.29 34.65 29.93
C GLU A 136 -19.97 33.30 30.07
N LYS A 137 -19.96 32.77 31.29
CA LYS A 137 -20.47 31.42 31.60
C LYS A 137 -21.95 31.27 31.18
N ASP A 138 -22.76 32.29 31.40
CA ASP A 138 -24.21 32.26 31.07
C ASP A 138 -24.41 32.22 29.53
N ALA A 139 -23.59 32.95 28.77
CA ALA A 139 -23.66 32.95 27.31
C ALA A 139 -23.24 31.60 26.73
N VAL A 140 -22.18 30.98 27.31
CA VAL A 140 -21.73 29.65 26.93
C VAL A 140 -22.79 28.60 27.25
N SER A 141 -23.40 28.63 28.44
CA SER A 141 -24.48 27.70 28.81
C SER A 141 -25.68 27.81 27.87
N ARG A 142 -26.12 29.05 27.57
CA ARG A 142 -27.22 29.30 26.64
C ARG A 142 -26.91 28.79 25.22
N LEU A 143 -25.67 28.99 24.74
CA LEU A 143 -25.27 28.43 23.45
C LEU A 143 -25.31 26.89 23.45
N THR A 144 -24.86 26.25 24.53
CA THR A 144 -24.90 24.79 24.67
C THR A 144 -26.34 24.29 24.57
N ASP A 145 -27.27 24.89 25.32
CA ASP A 145 -28.69 24.51 25.30
C ASP A 145 -29.33 24.74 23.91
N SER A 146 -28.99 25.86 23.26
CA SER A 146 -29.49 26.18 21.92
C SER A 146 -28.89 25.25 20.86
N ALA A 147 -27.62 24.85 21.00
CA ALA A 147 -26.96 23.89 20.11
C ALA A 147 -27.54 22.48 20.25
N GLU A 148 -27.83 22.04 21.49
CA GLU A 148 -28.52 20.77 21.74
C GLU A 148 -29.92 20.76 21.12
N THR A 149 -30.66 21.84 21.27
CA THR A 149 -31.96 21.99 20.64
C THR A 149 -31.87 21.96 19.12
N ALA A 150 -30.90 22.68 18.53
CA ALA A 150 -30.67 22.67 17.09
C ALA A 150 -30.31 21.27 16.57
N MET A 151 -29.44 20.56 17.28
CA MET A 151 -29.05 19.19 16.93
C MET A 151 -30.22 18.20 17.07
N TYR A 152 -31.06 18.38 18.06
CA TYR A 152 -32.25 17.56 18.24
C TYR A 152 -33.27 17.73 17.12
N GLU A 153 -33.61 18.96 16.79
CA GLU A 153 -34.58 19.29 15.72
C GLU A 153 -34.04 18.99 14.33
N GLY A 154 -32.72 19.16 14.11
CA GLY A 154 -32.03 18.97 12.84
C GLY A 154 -31.47 17.58 12.63
N ASP A 155 -31.87 16.54 13.41
CA ASP A 155 -31.37 15.18 13.33
C ASP A 155 -29.81 15.12 13.36
N GLY A 156 -29.26 15.87 14.31
CA GLY A 156 -27.80 15.95 14.54
C GLY A 156 -27.12 17.16 13.93
N ALA A 157 -27.81 17.97 13.11
CA ALA A 157 -27.20 19.10 12.44
C ALA A 157 -27.45 20.43 13.20
N CYS A 158 -26.41 21.24 13.34
CA CYS A 158 -26.44 22.59 13.86
C CYS A 158 -25.59 23.50 13.00
N LEU A 159 -26.02 24.72 12.77
CA LEU A 159 -25.29 25.73 12.00
C LEU A 159 -25.15 27.02 12.83
N LEU A 160 -23.96 27.64 12.76
CA LEU A 160 -23.74 28.98 13.28
C LEU A 160 -23.48 29.94 12.10
N ARG A 161 -24.29 31.00 12.01
CA ARG A 161 -24.01 32.09 11.06
C ARG A 161 -23.59 33.33 11.82
N PHE A 162 -22.36 33.79 11.55
CA PHE A 162 -21.81 35.01 12.12
C PHE A 162 -22.00 36.16 11.14
N TYR A 163 -22.36 37.34 11.67
CA TYR A 163 -22.55 38.56 10.92
C TYR A 163 -21.40 39.51 11.25
N GLN A 164 -20.52 39.75 10.29
CA GLN A 164 -19.37 40.62 10.48
C GLN A 164 -19.74 42.08 10.34
N PRO A 165 -18.98 43.00 10.96
CA PRO A 165 -19.25 44.46 10.87
C PRO A 165 -19.18 45.01 9.45
N ASP A 166 -18.48 44.37 8.53
CA ASP A 166 -18.36 44.73 7.11
C ASP A 166 -19.56 44.26 6.25
N GLY A 167 -20.56 43.63 6.87
CA GLY A 167 -21.73 43.07 6.19
C GLY A 167 -21.53 41.70 5.61
N THR A 168 -20.34 41.10 5.72
CA THR A 168 -20.11 39.73 5.31
C THR A 168 -20.66 38.73 6.33
N THR A 169 -21.02 37.52 5.87
CA THR A 169 -21.49 36.44 6.75
C THR A 169 -20.65 35.21 6.57
N SER A 170 -20.37 34.50 7.67
CA SER A 170 -19.70 33.19 7.64
C SER A 170 -20.61 32.14 8.25
N LEU A 171 -20.78 31.00 7.55
CA LEU A 171 -21.62 29.88 7.97
C LEU A 171 -20.76 28.70 8.32
N TYR A 172 -20.85 28.23 9.57
CA TYR A 172 -20.20 27.02 10.06
C TYR A 172 -21.25 25.94 10.28
N ARG A 173 -20.95 24.72 9.81
CA ARG A 173 -21.85 23.57 9.92
C ARG A 173 -21.24 22.56 10.89
N PHE A 174 -22.09 22.02 11.76
CA PHE A 174 -21.75 21.00 12.74
C PHE A 174 -22.73 19.83 12.59
N SER A 175 -22.25 18.61 12.76
CA SER A 175 -23.10 17.43 12.76
C SER A 175 -22.61 16.44 13.82
N THR A 176 -23.55 15.83 14.54
CA THR A 176 -23.26 14.68 15.43
C THR A 176 -23.08 13.39 14.63
N LYS A 177 -23.46 13.39 13.35
CA LYS A 177 -23.29 12.27 12.44
C LYS A 177 -21.91 12.33 11.79
N PHE A 178 -21.38 11.16 11.48
CA PHE A 178 -20.11 11.04 10.75
C PHE A 178 -20.38 11.17 9.26
N GLU A 179 -20.64 12.39 8.80
CA GLU A 179 -21.06 12.71 7.45
C GLU A 179 -20.44 14.01 6.92
N ALA A 180 -20.22 14.08 5.61
CA ALA A 180 -19.83 15.30 4.89
C ALA A 180 -20.29 15.19 3.43
N ASP A 181 -20.59 16.34 2.80
CA ASP A 181 -20.98 16.44 1.39
C ASP A 181 -22.15 15.52 0.99
N GLY A 182 -23.07 15.23 1.94
CA GLY A 182 -24.20 14.33 1.73
C GLY A 182 -23.85 12.83 1.74
N ILE A 183 -22.61 12.49 2.12
CA ILE A 183 -22.14 11.10 2.24
C ILE A 183 -22.01 10.77 3.73
N THR A 184 -22.60 9.65 4.15
CA THR A 184 -22.39 9.08 5.49
C THR A 184 -21.19 8.16 5.45
N PHE A 185 -20.25 8.34 6.36
CA PHE A 185 -19.02 7.55 6.46
C PHE A 185 -19.09 6.58 7.63
N GLU A 186 -18.36 5.50 7.52
CA GLU A 186 -18.11 4.60 8.66
C GLU A 186 -16.93 5.15 9.50
N GLU A 187 -17.06 5.06 10.83
CA GLU A 187 -15.94 5.38 11.72
C GLU A 187 -14.79 4.39 11.52
N PRO A 188 -13.54 4.88 11.48
CA PRO A 188 -12.39 4.01 11.31
C PRO A 188 -12.33 2.94 12.40
N ASN A 189 -12.23 1.68 11.96
CA ASN A 189 -12.05 0.52 12.83
C ASN A 189 -11.02 -0.43 12.20
N ASP A 190 -10.46 -1.35 12.97
CA ASP A 190 -9.39 -2.23 12.50
C ASP A 190 -9.84 -3.18 11.38
N GLN A 191 -11.13 -3.56 11.34
CA GLN A 191 -11.69 -4.44 10.30
C GLN A 191 -11.82 -3.75 8.95
N MET A 192 -12.05 -2.43 8.92
CA MET A 192 -12.08 -1.63 7.70
C MET A 192 -10.78 -1.74 6.89
N PHE A 193 -9.64 -1.89 7.57
CA PHE A 193 -8.32 -2.00 6.95
C PHE A 193 -7.86 -3.45 6.76
N SER A 194 -8.71 -4.43 7.01
CA SER A 194 -8.38 -5.85 6.83
C SER A 194 -8.88 -6.36 5.49
N PHE A 195 -7.96 -6.66 4.58
CA PHE A 195 -8.32 -7.33 3.32
C PHE A 195 -8.66 -8.82 3.48
N ASN A 196 -8.52 -9.38 4.69
CA ASN A 196 -8.96 -10.72 5.04
C ASN A 196 -10.38 -10.74 5.66
N SER A 197 -10.93 -9.57 6.00
CA SER A 197 -12.29 -9.41 6.52
C SER A 197 -13.26 -8.97 5.42
N PRO A 198 -14.48 -9.51 5.35
CA PRO A 198 -15.51 -9.04 4.41
C PRO A 198 -15.88 -7.56 4.58
N ILE A 199 -15.64 -6.99 5.78
CA ILE A 199 -15.89 -5.58 6.08
C ILE A 199 -14.91 -4.69 5.30
N GLY A 200 -13.62 -5.02 5.29
CA GLY A 200 -12.58 -4.20 4.66
C GLY A 200 -12.19 -4.65 3.24
N ALA A 201 -12.40 -5.92 2.89
CA ALA A 201 -11.99 -6.46 1.60
C ALA A 201 -12.77 -5.84 0.43
N CYS A 202 -12.08 -5.56 -0.67
CA CYS A 202 -12.71 -5.17 -1.92
C CYS A 202 -13.70 -6.25 -2.37
N PRO A 203 -14.99 -5.92 -2.62
CA PRO A 203 -16.00 -6.92 -2.97
C PRO A 203 -15.79 -7.55 -4.34
N GLU A 204 -15.05 -6.91 -5.25
CA GLU A 204 -14.77 -7.43 -6.60
C GLU A 204 -13.69 -8.53 -6.58
N CYS A 205 -12.62 -8.33 -5.84
CA CYS A 205 -11.49 -9.28 -5.78
C CYS A 205 -11.39 -10.01 -4.44
N GLU A 206 -12.32 -9.79 -3.52
CA GLU A 206 -12.36 -10.44 -2.21
C GLU A 206 -11.03 -10.36 -1.43
N GLY A 207 -10.32 -9.24 -1.56
CA GLY A 207 -9.03 -9.01 -0.89
C GLY A 207 -7.81 -9.61 -1.59
N PHE A 208 -7.95 -10.19 -2.80
CA PHE A 208 -6.80 -10.68 -3.57
C PHE A 208 -6.04 -9.59 -4.31
N GLY A 209 -6.66 -8.43 -4.59
CA GLY A 209 -6.08 -7.34 -5.35
C GLY A 209 -5.99 -7.59 -6.85
N ARG A 210 -6.27 -8.81 -7.29
CA ARG A 210 -6.23 -9.25 -8.68
C ARG A 210 -7.47 -10.06 -9.02
N VAL A 211 -7.87 -10.02 -10.29
CA VAL A 211 -8.97 -10.79 -10.86
C VAL A 211 -8.49 -11.52 -12.11
N VAL A 212 -9.27 -12.51 -12.53
CA VAL A 212 -9.01 -13.14 -13.83
C VAL A 212 -9.59 -12.25 -14.92
N GLY A 213 -8.72 -11.54 -15.62
CA GLY A 213 -9.06 -10.60 -16.67
C GLY A 213 -8.26 -10.84 -17.95
N ILE A 214 -8.36 -9.91 -18.89
CA ILE A 214 -7.52 -9.91 -20.09
C ILE A 214 -6.17 -9.31 -19.75
N ASP A 215 -5.11 -10.07 -19.95
CA ASP A 215 -3.75 -9.67 -19.62
C ASP A 215 -3.14 -8.86 -20.75
N GLU A 216 -2.81 -7.61 -20.45
CA GLU A 216 -2.19 -6.69 -21.42
C GLU A 216 -0.88 -7.25 -21.99
N HIS A 217 -0.05 -7.92 -21.17
CA HIS A 217 1.22 -8.51 -21.65
C HIS A 217 1.00 -9.67 -22.63
N LEU A 218 -0.09 -10.42 -22.47
CA LEU A 218 -0.45 -11.48 -23.41
C LEU A 218 -1.03 -10.92 -24.70
N VAL A 219 -1.72 -9.78 -24.65
CA VAL A 219 -2.31 -9.10 -25.82
C VAL A 219 -1.24 -8.32 -26.58
N ILE A 220 -0.33 -7.66 -25.87
CA ILE A 220 0.74 -6.81 -26.44
C ILE A 220 2.09 -7.25 -25.84
N PRO A 221 2.62 -8.41 -26.26
CA PRO A 221 3.87 -8.95 -25.69
C PRO A 221 5.10 -8.15 -26.12
N ASN A 222 5.08 -7.54 -27.31
CA ASN A 222 6.16 -6.68 -27.79
C ASN A 222 5.70 -5.23 -27.86
N ARG A 223 6.02 -4.47 -26.82
CA ARG A 223 5.66 -3.06 -26.70
C ARG A 223 6.46 -2.11 -27.61
N SER A 224 7.54 -2.61 -28.26
CA SER A 224 8.32 -1.83 -29.21
C SER A 224 7.63 -1.71 -30.57
N LEU A 225 6.62 -2.54 -30.83
CA LEU A 225 5.84 -2.48 -32.05
C LEU A 225 4.73 -1.43 -31.94
N SER A 226 4.38 -0.84 -33.07
CA SER A 226 3.18 -0.02 -33.20
C SER A 226 1.96 -0.87 -33.49
N VAL A 227 0.75 -0.30 -33.39
CA VAL A 227 -0.49 -0.99 -33.79
C VAL A 227 -0.42 -1.38 -35.28
N TYR A 228 0.15 -0.51 -36.12
CA TYR A 228 0.37 -0.80 -37.54
C TYR A 228 1.30 -2.00 -37.75
N ASP A 229 2.37 -2.12 -36.99
CA ASP A 229 3.33 -3.23 -37.05
C ASP A 229 2.84 -4.53 -36.39
N GLY A 230 1.64 -4.52 -35.83
CA GLY A 230 1.01 -5.69 -35.25
C GLY A 230 1.36 -5.93 -33.78
N ALA A 231 1.49 -4.88 -32.97
CA ALA A 231 1.67 -4.95 -31.53
C ALA A 231 0.54 -5.78 -30.86
N VAL A 232 -0.71 -5.63 -31.32
CA VAL A 232 -1.88 -6.34 -30.80
C VAL A 232 -1.97 -7.73 -31.43
N VAL A 233 -1.45 -8.73 -30.75
CA VAL A 233 -1.31 -10.10 -31.32
C VAL A 233 -2.62 -10.85 -31.45
N CYS A 234 -3.66 -10.49 -30.70
CA CYS A 234 -4.99 -11.11 -30.82
C CYS A 234 -5.72 -10.75 -32.13
N TRP A 235 -5.28 -9.73 -32.85
CA TRP A 235 -5.83 -9.33 -34.14
C TRP A 235 -5.08 -9.94 -35.36
N ARG A 236 -4.24 -10.94 -35.12
CA ARG A 236 -3.54 -11.65 -36.20
C ARG A 236 -4.46 -12.64 -36.92
N GLY A 237 -4.26 -12.80 -38.22
CA GLY A 237 -5.05 -13.67 -39.11
C GLY A 237 -6.20 -12.94 -39.84
N GLU A 238 -6.70 -13.53 -40.93
CA GLU A 238 -7.65 -12.86 -41.85
C GLU A 238 -8.91 -12.34 -41.12
N LYS A 239 -9.60 -13.18 -40.35
CA LYS A 239 -10.83 -12.79 -39.65
C LYS A 239 -10.63 -11.78 -38.53
N MET A 240 -9.52 -11.90 -37.78
CA MET A 240 -9.27 -11.02 -36.64
C MET A 240 -8.51 -9.75 -37.08
N GLY A 241 -7.87 -9.79 -38.25
CA GLY A 241 -7.23 -8.63 -38.86
C GLY A 241 -8.19 -7.48 -39.18
N GLU A 242 -9.47 -7.78 -39.42
CA GLU A 242 -10.51 -6.77 -39.62
C GLU A 242 -10.58 -5.73 -38.49
N TRP A 243 -10.31 -6.16 -37.23
CA TRP A 243 -10.25 -5.26 -36.07
C TRP A 243 -9.08 -4.27 -36.18
N LYS A 244 -7.91 -4.75 -36.58
CA LYS A 244 -6.76 -3.90 -36.86
C LYS A 244 -7.06 -2.90 -37.98
N ASP A 245 -7.67 -3.37 -39.05
CA ASP A 245 -8.02 -2.53 -40.23
C ASP A 245 -9.07 -1.47 -39.85
N MET A 246 -10.00 -1.80 -38.96
CA MET A 246 -10.98 -0.84 -38.43
C MET A 246 -10.28 0.28 -37.64
N VAL A 247 -9.32 -0.06 -36.77
CA VAL A 247 -8.52 0.94 -36.02
C VAL A 247 -7.71 1.80 -36.99
N ILE A 248 -7.05 1.21 -37.99
CA ILE A 248 -6.28 1.95 -38.99
C ILE A 248 -7.16 2.95 -39.73
N ARG A 249 -8.34 2.56 -40.18
CA ARG A 249 -9.28 3.45 -40.89
C ARG A 249 -9.85 4.57 -40.01
N GLY A 250 -10.04 4.29 -38.71
CA GLY A 250 -10.59 5.25 -37.77
C GLY A 250 -9.56 6.18 -37.12
N ALA A 251 -8.28 5.81 -37.14
CA ALA A 251 -7.20 6.45 -36.40
C ALA A 251 -7.02 7.93 -36.71
N GLU A 252 -7.00 8.32 -38.00
CA GLU A 252 -6.84 9.71 -38.41
C GLU A 252 -7.94 10.60 -37.84
N LYS A 253 -9.19 10.16 -37.96
CA LYS A 253 -10.37 10.89 -37.43
C LYS A 253 -10.39 10.96 -35.90
N ALA A 254 -9.80 9.97 -35.24
CA ALA A 254 -9.71 9.90 -33.78
C ALA A 254 -8.46 10.63 -33.23
N GLY A 255 -7.51 11.02 -34.08
CA GLY A 255 -6.21 11.54 -33.65
C GLY A 255 -5.31 10.49 -32.97
N PHE A 256 -5.50 9.21 -33.31
CA PHE A 256 -4.73 8.10 -32.73
C PHE A 256 -3.47 7.80 -33.55
N PRO A 257 -2.25 7.78 -32.94
CA PRO A 257 -0.99 7.62 -33.65
C PRO A 257 -0.65 6.14 -33.88
N ILE A 258 -1.15 5.55 -34.96
CA ILE A 258 -1.02 4.10 -35.29
C ILE A 258 0.42 3.62 -35.50
N PHE A 259 1.36 4.52 -35.87
CA PHE A 259 2.76 4.18 -36.11
C PHE A 259 3.66 4.35 -34.89
N THR A 260 3.13 4.89 -33.79
CA THR A 260 3.89 5.08 -32.55
C THR A 260 4.00 3.75 -31.81
N PRO A 261 5.22 3.34 -31.36
CA PRO A 261 5.40 2.17 -30.51
C PRO A 261 4.53 2.22 -29.26
N TYR A 262 3.98 1.07 -28.85
CA TYR A 262 3.04 1.01 -27.75
C TYR A 262 3.58 1.61 -26.44
N TYR A 263 4.87 1.43 -26.13
CA TYR A 263 5.48 1.98 -24.92
C TYR A 263 5.55 3.51 -24.90
N GLN A 264 5.47 4.17 -26.07
CA GLN A 264 5.50 5.63 -26.21
C GLN A 264 4.11 6.27 -26.19
N LEU A 265 3.05 5.46 -26.27
CA LEU A 265 1.68 5.97 -26.22
C LEU A 265 1.40 6.60 -24.84
N THR A 266 0.72 7.74 -24.83
CA THR A 266 0.19 8.36 -23.61
C THR A 266 -0.91 7.50 -23.01
N ASP A 267 -1.24 7.70 -21.73
CA ASP A 267 -2.30 6.95 -21.07
C ASP A 267 -3.67 7.19 -21.72
N GLU A 268 -3.90 8.37 -22.27
CA GLU A 268 -5.12 8.68 -23.04
C GLU A 268 -5.16 7.87 -24.34
N GLN A 269 -4.05 7.82 -25.09
CA GLN A 269 -3.95 7.04 -26.31
C GLN A 269 -4.06 5.54 -26.05
N ARG A 270 -3.51 5.04 -24.94
CA ARG A 270 -3.71 3.64 -24.52
C ARG A 270 -5.18 3.38 -24.23
N ARG A 271 -5.87 4.26 -23.50
CA ARG A 271 -7.33 4.13 -23.27
C ARG A 271 -8.10 4.12 -24.59
N MET A 272 -7.77 5.00 -25.55
CA MET A 272 -8.41 4.97 -26.87
C MET A 272 -8.26 3.61 -27.57
N LEU A 273 -7.09 2.98 -27.47
CA LEU A 273 -6.85 1.65 -28.06
C LEU A 273 -7.63 0.54 -27.34
N TRP A 274 -7.71 0.61 -26.00
CA TRP A 274 -8.39 -0.41 -25.19
C TRP A 274 -9.90 -0.25 -25.20
N ASP A 275 -10.41 0.93 -24.98
CA ASP A 275 -11.86 1.18 -24.83
C ASP A 275 -12.53 1.51 -26.15
N GLY A 276 -11.75 1.95 -27.14
CA GLY A 276 -12.25 2.41 -28.41
C GLY A 276 -12.58 3.91 -28.41
N THR A 277 -13.09 4.35 -29.54
CA THR A 277 -13.52 5.73 -29.78
C THR A 277 -14.84 5.71 -30.57
N ARG A 278 -15.41 6.87 -30.87
CA ARG A 278 -16.58 6.94 -31.78
C ARG A 278 -16.25 6.53 -33.23
N TYR A 279 -14.98 6.35 -33.59
CA TYR A 279 -14.54 6.03 -34.94
C TYR A 279 -14.03 4.61 -35.12
N PHE A 280 -13.69 3.92 -34.03
CA PHE A 280 -13.29 2.52 -34.03
C PHE A 280 -13.56 1.86 -32.68
N GLU A 281 -13.80 0.57 -32.68
CA GLU A 281 -13.93 -0.26 -31.49
C GLU A 281 -12.53 -0.69 -31.00
N GLY A 282 -12.35 -0.72 -29.66
CA GLY A 282 -11.07 -1.05 -29.05
C GLY A 282 -10.92 -2.54 -28.71
N ILE A 283 -9.80 -2.85 -28.03
CA ILE A 283 -9.45 -4.21 -27.59
C ILE A 283 -10.54 -4.80 -26.67
N ASN A 284 -11.13 -3.98 -25.79
CA ASN A 284 -12.18 -4.44 -24.87
C ASN A 284 -13.44 -4.90 -25.60
N ALA A 285 -13.83 -4.20 -26.67
CA ALA A 285 -14.95 -4.61 -27.53
C ALA A 285 -14.68 -5.94 -28.23
N PHE A 286 -13.44 -6.15 -28.71
CA PHE A 286 -13.01 -7.42 -29.27
C PHE A 286 -13.17 -8.59 -28.28
N PHE A 287 -12.69 -8.44 -27.06
CA PHE A 287 -12.83 -9.49 -26.04
C PHE A 287 -14.27 -9.68 -25.60
N LYS A 288 -15.08 -8.62 -25.56
CA LYS A 288 -16.52 -8.70 -25.30
C LYS A 288 -17.21 -9.54 -26.39
N MET A 289 -16.92 -9.32 -27.66
CA MET A 289 -17.42 -10.15 -28.77
C MET A 289 -17.04 -11.62 -28.61
N LEU A 290 -15.78 -11.92 -28.19
CA LEU A 290 -15.38 -13.30 -27.89
C LEU A 290 -16.15 -13.90 -26.72
N GLN A 291 -16.44 -13.11 -25.67
CA GLN A 291 -17.21 -13.53 -24.51
C GLN A 291 -18.67 -13.84 -24.87
N GLU A 292 -19.30 -13.02 -25.66
CA GLU A 292 -20.68 -13.21 -26.13
C GLU A 292 -20.83 -14.46 -27.04
N ASN A 293 -19.74 -14.82 -27.71
CA ASN A 293 -19.71 -15.96 -28.65
C ASN A 293 -18.97 -17.20 -28.10
N GLN A 294 -18.88 -17.39 -26.78
CA GLN A 294 -18.16 -18.52 -26.15
C GLN A 294 -18.71 -19.91 -26.49
N TYR A 295 -19.92 -20.01 -27.04
CA TYR A 295 -20.45 -21.26 -27.55
C TYR A 295 -19.61 -21.85 -28.70
N LYS A 296 -18.80 -21.02 -29.40
CA LYS A 296 -17.85 -21.48 -30.41
C LYS A 296 -16.52 -21.83 -29.70
N ILE A 297 -16.10 -23.10 -29.87
CA ILE A 297 -14.88 -23.63 -29.23
C ILE A 297 -13.65 -22.75 -29.50
N GLN A 298 -13.48 -22.29 -30.75
CA GLN A 298 -12.35 -21.44 -31.17
C GLN A 298 -12.25 -20.12 -30.38
N TYR A 299 -13.39 -19.47 -30.08
CA TYR A 299 -13.43 -18.21 -29.33
C TYR A 299 -13.17 -18.44 -27.84
N ARG A 300 -13.65 -19.55 -27.30
CA ARG A 300 -13.34 -19.94 -25.91
C ARG A 300 -11.87 -20.23 -25.72
N VAL A 301 -11.22 -20.94 -26.65
CA VAL A 301 -9.77 -21.21 -26.63
C VAL A 301 -8.99 -19.91 -26.78
N MET A 302 -9.41 -19.03 -27.69
CA MET A 302 -8.78 -17.73 -27.90
C MET A 302 -8.86 -16.86 -26.64
N LEU A 303 -10.05 -16.77 -26.05
CA LEU A 303 -10.24 -16.02 -24.80
C LEU A 303 -9.36 -16.56 -23.66
N ALA A 304 -9.27 -17.89 -23.50
CA ALA A 304 -8.43 -18.52 -22.49
C ALA A 304 -6.94 -18.22 -22.66
N ARG A 305 -6.47 -18.05 -23.90
CA ARG A 305 -5.06 -17.70 -24.21
C ARG A 305 -4.66 -16.33 -23.68
N TYR A 306 -5.57 -15.37 -23.63
CA TYR A 306 -5.30 -13.99 -23.23
C TYR A 306 -5.79 -13.66 -21.82
N ARG A 307 -6.36 -14.66 -21.10
CA ARG A 307 -6.72 -14.50 -19.68
C ARG A 307 -5.51 -14.69 -18.80
N GLY A 308 -5.35 -13.77 -17.85
CA GLY A 308 -4.32 -13.79 -16.83
C GLY A 308 -4.82 -13.19 -15.52
N LYS A 309 -3.94 -13.11 -14.53
CA LYS A 309 -4.20 -12.40 -13.28
C LYS A 309 -3.91 -10.92 -13.48
N THR A 310 -4.95 -10.13 -13.69
CA THR A 310 -4.86 -8.67 -13.85
C THR A 310 -5.16 -7.94 -12.55
N LEU A 311 -4.75 -6.68 -12.45
CA LEU A 311 -5.14 -5.84 -11.32
C LEU A 311 -6.67 -5.71 -11.26
N CYS A 312 -7.21 -5.75 -10.06
CA CYS A 312 -8.63 -5.56 -9.86
C CYS A 312 -9.07 -4.16 -10.35
N PRO A 313 -10.08 -4.04 -11.23
CA PRO A 313 -10.50 -2.75 -11.78
C PRO A 313 -11.12 -1.83 -10.73
N LYS A 314 -11.62 -2.38 -9.61
CA LYS A 314 -12.26 -1.61 -8.54
C LYS A 314 -11.26 -1.07 -7.52
N CYS A 315 -10.36 -1.90 -7.02
CA CYS A 315 -9.41 -1.50 -5.98
C CYS A 315 -8.00 -1.20 -6.51
N HIS A 316 -7.72 -1.42 -7.79
CA HIS A 316 -6.42 -1.18 -8.43
C HIS A 316 -5.23 -1.81 -7.67
N GLY A 317 -5.46 -2.97 -7.03
CA GLY A 317 -4.43 -3.70 -6.28
C GLY A 317 -4.36 -3.39 -4.78
N THR A 318 -5.10 -2.40 -4.27
CA THR A 318 -5.10 -2.05 -2.83
C THR A 318 -5.74 -3.12 -1.95
N ARG A 319 -6.57 -4.01 -2.51
CA ARG A 319 -7.32 -5.10 -1.86
C ARG A 319 -8.43 -4.65 -0.92
N LEU A 320 -8.48 -3.38 -0.59
CA LEU A 320 -9.45 -2.78 0.34
C LEU A 320 -10.61 -2.13 -0.41
N LYS A 321 -11.70 -1.89 0.31
CA LYS A 321 -12.78 -1.03 -0.14
C LYS A 321 -12.29 0.41 -0.31
N PRO A 322 -12.91 1.21 -1.20
CA PRO A 322 -12.55 2.62 -1.40
C PRO A 322 -12.59 3.45 -0.11
N GLU A 323 -13.51 3.13 0.79
CA GLU A 323 -13.75 3.82 2.07
C GLU A 323 -12.50 3.82 2.97
N ALA A 324 -11.72 2.73 2.96
CA ALA A 324 -10.45 2.67 3.67
C ALA A 324 -9.42 3.69 3.15
N GLY A 325 -9.52 4.10 1.89
CA GLY A 325 -8.67 5.11 1.27
C GLY A 325 -8.97 6.54 1.71
N TYR A 326 -10.17 6.78 2.28
CA TYR A 326 -10.55 8.10 2.79
C TYR A 326 -9.92 8.40 4.14
N VAL A 327 -9.46 7.38 4.86
CA VAL A 327 -8.81 7.52 6.16
C VAL A 327 -7.31 7.75 5.96
N ARG A 328 -6.77 8.79 6.57
CA ARG A 328 -5.38 9.21 6.42
C ARG A 328 -4.69 9.40 7.77
N VAL A 329 -3.41 9.05 7.80
CA VAL A 329 -2.47 9.34 8.88
C VAL A 329 -1.28 10.08 8.28
N GLY A 330 -0.94 11.26 8.79
CA GLY A 330 0.12 12.08 8.18
C GLY A 330 -0.13 12.44 6.71
N GLY A 331 -1.40 12.56 6.29
CA GLY A 331 -1.82 12.88 4.94
C GLY A 331 -1.85 11.71 3.95
N ARG A 332 -1.47 10.47 4.36
CA ARG A 332 -1.45 9.28 3.51
C ARG A 332 -2.44 8.22 3.96
N SER A 333 -3.04 7.51 3.01
CA SER A 333 -3.85 6.31 3.26
C SER A 333 -2.96 5.09 3.54
N ILE A 334 -3.54 4.05 4.14
CA ILE A 334 -2.81 2.80 4.42
C ILE A 334 -2.30 2.15 3.12
N SER A 335 -3.09 2.22 2.04
CA SER A 335 -2.72 1.66 0.73
C SER A 335 -1.50 2.38 0.13
N GLU A 336 -1.45 3.71 0.23
CA GLU A 336 -0.29 4.49 -0.22
C GLU A 336 0.97 4.14 0.57
N LEU A 337 0.84 3.90 1.89
CA LEU A 337 2.00 3.54 2.72
C LEU A 337 2.57 2.15 2.41
N VAL A 338 1.70 1.15 2.20
CA VAL A 338 2.17 -0.21 1.95
C VAL A 338 2.83 -0.40 0.58
N ASP A 339 2.62 0.53 -0.34
CA ASP A 339 3.24 0.54 -1.67
C ASP A 339 4.58 1.30 -1.69
N LEU A 340 4.94 2.00 -0.61
CA LEU A 340 6.25 2.62 -0.48
C LEU A 340 7.34 1.57 -0.25
N PRO A 341 8.55 1.76 -0.83
CA PRO A 341 9.73 1.04 -0.38
C PRO A 341 9.95 1.23 1.14
N ILE A 342 10.44 0.18 1.81
CA ILE A 342 10.66 0.21 3.28
C ILE A 342 11.58 1.38 3.69
N THR A 343 12.55 1.74 2.84
CA THR A 343 13.40 2.93 3.05
C THR A 343 12.60 4.23 3.11
N GLU A 344 11.64 4.42 2.20
CA GLU A 344 10.78 5.60 2.15
C GLU A 344 9.74 5.56 3.27
N LEU A 345 9.24 4.37 3.60
CA LEU A 345 8.33 4.17 4.72
C LEU A 345 8.99 4.58 6.05
N LYS A 346 10.27 4.27 6.24
CA LYS A 346 11.05 4.74 7.39
C LYS A 346 11.10 6.26 7.46
N VAL A 347 11.42 6.91 6.34
CA VAL A 347 11.46 8.39 6.26
C VAL A 347 10.09 9.00 6.59
N PHE A 348 9.00 8.37 6.13
CA PHE A 348 7.66 8.82 6.47
C PHE A 348 7.40 8.79 7.98
N PHE A 349 7.70 7.67 8.66
CA PHE A 349 7.47 7.54 10.10
C PHE A 349 8.40 8.42 10.93
N ASP A 350 9.65 8.66 10.50
CA ASP A 350 10.57 9.57 11.18
C ASP A 350 10.12 11.05 11.13
N ASN A 351 9.38 11.42 10.07
CA ASN A 351 8.86 12.77 9.89
C ASN A 351 7.37 12.91 10.27
N LEU A 352 6.73 11.85 10.75
CA LEU A 352 5.32 11.86 11.11
C LEU A 352 5.07 12.79 12.31
N LYS A 353 4.23 13.81 12.08
CA LYS A 353 3.79 14.73 13.12
C LYS A 353 2.34 14.46 13.47
N LEU A 354 2.10 14.10 14.71
CA LEU A 354 0.80 13.93 15.32
C LEU A 354 0.60 15.00 16.39
N ASP A 355 -0.63 15.35 16.68
CA ASP A 355 -0.92 16.16 17.85
C ASP A 355 -0.61 15.37 19.14
N LYS A 356 -0.60 16.06 20.28
CA LYS A 356 -0.18 15.46 21.56
C LYS A 356 -1.05 14.25 21.94
N HIS A 357 -2.36 14.36 21.73
CA HIS A 357 -3.30 13.30 22.07
C HIS A 357 -3.10 12.06 21.19
N ASP A 358 -3.05 12.24 19.88
CA ASP A 358 -2.83 11.15 18.91
C ASP A 358 -1.45 10.52 19.09
N ALA A 359 -0.42 11.33 19.41
CA ALA A 359 0.93 10.83 19.69
C ALA A 359 0.98 9.93 20.93
N ASP A 360 0.24 10.26 21.99
CA ASP A 360 0.16 9.44 23.20
C ASP A 360 -0.56 8.10 22.93
N ILE A 361 -1.64 8.11 22.14
CA ILE A 361 -2.35 6.91 21.70
C ILE A 361 -1.47 6.03 20.82
N ALA A 362 -0.79 6.62 19.84
CA ALA A 362 -0.01 5.90 18.85
C ALA A 362 1.37 5.43 19.37
N ARG A 363 1.84 5.92 20.52
CA ARG A 363 3.22 5.73 21.01
C ARG A 363 3.71 4.29 20.92
N ARG A 364 2.98 3.33 21.47
CA ARG A 364 3.38 1.92 21.48
C ARG A 364 3.35 1.31 20.08
N ILE A 365 2.33 1.66 19.29
CA ILE A 365 2.16 1.18 17.92
C ILE A 365 3.33 1.66 17.06
N LEU A 366 3.71 2.93 17.16
CA LEU A 366 4.82 3.52 16.40
C LEU A 366 6.18 2.91 16.79
N ILE A 367 6.40 2.57 18.06
CA ILE A 367 7.61 1.86 18.50
C ILE A 367 7.71 0.51 17.79
N GLU A 368 6.62 -0.27 17.76
CA GLU A 368 6.60 -1.58 17.13
C GLU A 368 6.80 -1.50 15.61
N ILE A 369 6.13 -0.56 14.94
CA ILE A 369 6.32 -0.31 13.52
C ILE A 369 7.79 0.05 13.21
N ASN A 370 8.35 1.01 13.93
CA ASN A 370 9.72 1.48 13.71
C ASN A 370 10.76 0.39 13.98
N ASN A 371 10.58 -0.44 15.00
CA ASN A 371 11.48 -1.56 15.28
C ASN A 371 11.48 -2.58 14.13
N ARG A 372 10.29 -2.99 13.66
CA ARG A 372 10.17 -3.94 12.56
C ARG A 372 10.71 -3.40 11.24
N ILE A 373 10.45 -2.13 10.94
CA ILE A 373 11.03 -1.45 9.77
C ILE A 373 12.56 -1.47 9.86
N ARG A 374 13.13 -1.13 11.02
CA ARG A 374 14.58 -1.14 11.24
C ARG A 374 15.16 -2.53 11.00
N PHE A 375 14.56 -3.60 11.55
CA PHE A 375 15.05 -4.96 11.32
C PHE A 375 15.04 -5.35 9.84
N LEU A 376 14.02 -4.94 9.08
CA LEU A 376 13.99 -5.17 7.63
C LEU A 376 15.10 -4.40 6.90
N LEU A 377 15.43 -3.18 7.34
CA LEU A 377 16.54 -2.41 6.80
C LEU A 377 17.89 -3.04 7.14
N ASP A 378 18.03 -3.54 8.38
CA ASP A 378 19.27 -4.18 8.87
C ASP A 378 19.59 -5.47 8.10
N VAL A 379 18.56 -6.21 7.64
CA VAL A 379 18.74 -7.40 6.76
C VAL A 379 18.81 -7.05 5.27
N GLY A 380 18.89 -5.77 4.90
CA GLY A 380 19.07 -5.33 3.50
C GLY A 380 17.81 -5.36 2.64
N LEU A 381 16.59 -5.42 3.21
CA LEU A 381 15.32 -5.51 2.49
C LEU A 381 14.63 -4.15 2.27
N GLY A 382 15.38 -3.04 2.31
CA GLY A 382 14.85 -1.68 2.20
C GLY A 382 14.12 -1.37 0.88
N TYR A 383 14.40 -2.10 -0.18
CA TYR A 383 13.78 -1.94 -1.50
C TYR A 383 12.40 -2.60 -1.62
N LEU A 384 12.05 -3.53 -0.72
CA LEU A 384 10.74 -4.18 -0.73
C LEU A 384 9.62 -3.22 -0.34
N THR A 385 8.42 -3.54 -0.80
CA THR A 385 7.18 -2.88 -0.35
C THR A 385 6.39 -3.83 0.54
N LEU A 386 5.61 -3.30 1.47
CA LEU A 386 4.79 -4.12 2.37
C LEU A 386 3.66 -4.86 1.62
N ASN A 387 3.20 -4.31 0.49
CA ASN A 387 2.16 -4.90 -0.34
C ASN A 387 2.66 -6.05 -1.23
N ARG A 388 3.98 -6.28 -1.31
CA ARG A 388 4.53 -7.36 -2.12
C ARG A 388 4.06 -8.73 -1.61
N LEU A 389 3.61 -9.58 -2.53
CA LEU A 389 3.12 -10.93 -2.21
C LEU A 389 4.25 -11.83 -1.71
N SER A 390 4.02 -12.56 -0.62
CA SER A 390 5.00 -13.48 -0.05
C SER A 390 5.42 -14.60 -1.02
N ASN A 391 4.51 -15.04 -1.89
CA ASN A 391 4.79 -16.08 -2.89
C ASN A 391 5.63 -15.58 -4.09
N SER A 392 5.88 -14.27 -4.18
CA SER A 392 6.73 -13.67 -5.21
C SER A 392 8.16 -13.39 -4.72
N LEU A 393 8.44 -13.70 -3.45
CA LEU A 393 9.75 -13.51 -2.84
C LEU A 393 10.71 -14.63 -3.29
N SER A 394 11.98 -14.29 -3.41
CA SER A 394 13.04 -15.28 -3.53
C SER A 394 13.24 -16.02 -2.20
N GLY A 395 13.97 -17.16 -2.25
CA GLY A 395 14.31 -17.91 -1.04
C GLY A 395 15.06 -17.06 -0.02
N GLY A 396 16.08 -16.32 -0.47
CA GLY A 396 16.86 -15.44 0.40
C GLY A 396 16.05 -14.27 0.98
N GLU A 397 15.16 -13.63 0.20
CA GLU A 397 14.24 -12.60 0.72
C GLU A 397 13.34 -13.16 1.81
N SER A 398 12.75 -14.34 1.59
CA SER A 398 11.87 -15.00 2.57
C SER A 398 12.62 -15.33 3.86
N GLN A 399 13.84 -15.86 3.75
CA GLN A 399 14.69 -16.19 4.88
C GLN A 399 15.05 -14.94 5.71
N ARG A 400 15.42 -13.84 5.04
CA ARG A 400 15.73 -12.56 5.72
C ARG A 400 14.52 -11.93 6.39
N ILE A 401 13.31 -12.06 5.80
CA ILE A 401 12.07 -11.64 6.46
C ILE A 401 11.85 -12.45 7.74
N ASN A 402 12.02 -13.77 7.70
CA ASN A 402 11.89 -14.62 8.88
C ASN A 402 12.93 -14.25 9.96
N LEU A 403 14.16 -13.93 9.56
CA LEU A 403 15.21 -13.47 10.46
C LEU A 403 14.84 -12.14 11.12
N ALA A 404 14.37 -11.15 10.35
CA ALA A 404 13.92 -9.86 10.86
C ALA A 404 12.74 -10.01 11.83
N THR A 405 11.80 -10.92 11.54
CA THR A 405 10.66 -11.21 12.41
C THR A 405 11.12 -11.86 13.72
N SER A 406 12.11 -12.77 13.64
CA SER A 406 12.70 -13.42 14.83
C SER A 406 13.39 -12.43 15.78
N LEU A 407 14.07 -11.41 15.23
CA LEU A 407 14.61 -10.30 16.02
C LEU A 407 13.51 -9.53 16.75
N GLY A 408 12.39 -9.31 16.07
CA GLY A 408 11.22 -8.63 16.64
C GLY A 408 10.54 -9.40 17.78
N SER A 409 10.69 -10.73 17.84
CA SER A 409 10.06 -11.57 18.88
C SER A 409 10.76 -11.50 20.24
N SER A 410 11.96 -10.91 20.34
CA SER A 410 12.75 -10.76 21.58
C SER A 410 12.91 -12.05 22.39
N LEU A 411 12.95 -13.21 21.71
CA LEU A 411 13.16 -14.50 22.38
C LEU A 411 14.61 -14.59 22.90
N VAL A 412 14.76 -15.09 24.11
CA VAL A 412 16.04 -15.26 24.81
C VAL A 412 16.23 -16.73 25.16
N GLY A 413 17.49 -17.20 25.11
CA GLY A 413 17.84 -18.58 25.45
C GLY A 413 17.40 -19.62 24.42
N SER A 414 17.16 -19.19 23.17
CA SER A 414 16.77 -20.05 22.06
C SER A 414 17.97 -20.43 21.17
N LEU A 415 17.82 -21.52 20.42
CA LEU A 415 18.78 -21.96 19.39
C LEU A 415 18.25 -21.58 18.01
N TYR A 416 18.91 -20.65 17.34
CA TYR A 416 18.63 -20.30 15.96
C TYR A 416 19.53 -21.11 15.02
N ILE A 417 18.92 -21.74 14.03
CA ILE A 417 19.63 -22.54 13.00
C ILE A 417 19.29 -21.92 11.65
N LEU A 418 20.31 -21.42 10.96
CA LEU A 418 20.18 -20.79 9.65
C LEU A 418 20.97 -21.60 8.62
N ASP A 419 20.34 -21.88 7.48
CA ASP A 419 20.93 -22.59 6.37
C ASP A 419 21.22 -21.62 5.22
N GLU A 420 22.50 -21.39 4.92
CA GLU A 420 23.04 -20.49 3.89
C GLU A 420 22.35 -19.09 3.85
N PRO A 421 22.31 -18.33 4.96
CA PRO A 421 21.60 -17.06 4.99
C PRO A 421 22.22 -15.96 4.10
N SER A 422 23.45 -16.13 3.63
CA SER A 422 24.13 -15.22 2.70
C SER A 422 23.69 -15.39 1.23
N ILE A 423 22.93 -16.44 0.92
CA ILE A 423 22.60 -16.77 -0.47
C ILE A 423 21.90 -15.60 -1.19
N GLY A 424 22.44 -15.23 -2.36
CA GLY A 424 21.92 -14.12 -3.15
C GLY A 424 22.24 -12.72 -2.59
N LEU A 425 23.05 -12.62 -1.54
CA LEU A 425 23.56 -11.33 -1.05
C LEU A 425 24.77 -10.87 -1.87
N HIS A 426 24.88 -9.58 -2.04
CA HIS A 426 26.13 -8.94 -2.44
C HIS A 426 27.05 -8.82 -1.20
N SER A 427 28.38 -8.97 -1.38
CA SER A 427 29.35 -8.86 -0.28
C SER A 427 29.17 -7.60 0.57
N ARG A 428 28.78 -6.48 -0.03
CA ARG A 428 28.45 -5.24 0.70
C ARG A 428 27.33 -5.42 1.74
N ASP A 429 26.40 -6.35 1.54
CA ASP A 429 25.25 -6.57 2.41
C ASP A 429 25.50 -7.72 3.40
N THR A 430 26.59 -8.50 3.24
CA THR A 430 27.02 -9.56 4.18
C THR A 430 27.34 -8.98 5.56
N ASP A 431 27.98 -7.80 5.63
CA ASP A 431 28.26 -7.12 6.89
C ASP A 431 26.98 -6.81 7.71
N LYS A 432 25.88 -6.43 7.03
CA LYS A 432 24.60 -6.20 7.70
C LYS A 432 24.03 -7.50 8.28
N LEU A 433 24.12 -8.58 7.53
CA LEU A 433 23.68 -9.90 8.00
C LEU A 433 24.51 -10.34 9.22
N ILE A 434 25.83 -10.20 9.19
CA ILE A 434 26.72 -10.49 10.33
C ILE A 434 26.30 -9.67 11.56
N HIS A 435 26.03 -8.37 11.38
CA HIS A 435 25.57 -7.52 12.47
C HIS A 435 24.27 -8.03 13.10
N VAL A 436 23.31 -8.45 12.29
CA VAL A 436 22.03 -9.03 12.74
C VAL A 436 22.23 -10.35 13.51
N LEU A 437 23.08 -11.25 13.01
CA LEU A 437 23.41 -12.51 13.68
C LEU A 437 24.08 -12.26 15.05
N ARG A 438 24.97 -11.26 15.12
CA ARG A 438 25.57 -10.83 16.38
C ARG A 438 24.57 -10.21 17.36
N GLN A 439 23.59 -9.45 16.88
CA GLN A 439 22.50 -8.95 17.72
C GLN A 439 21.69 -10.09 18.34
N LEU A 440 21.34 -11.14 17.55
CA LEU A 440 20.65 -12.33 18.07
C LEU A 440 21.47 -13.02 19.17
N GLN A 441 22.78 -13.15 18.98
CA GLN A 441 23.69 -13.72 19.97
C GLN A 441 23.74 -12.85 21.25
N GLN A 442 23.85 -11.54 21.12
CA GLN A 442 23.89 -10.60 22.25
C GLN A 442 22.63 -10.62 23.11
N LEU A 443 21.49 -10.99 22.53
CA LEU A 443 20.24 -11.21 23.27
C LEU A 443 20.27 -12.49 24.12
N GLY A 444 21.38 -13.24 24.15
CA GLY A 444 21.54 -14.47 24.93
C GLY A 444 21.09 -15.73 24.21
N ASN A 445 21.03 -15.70 22.87
CA ASN A 445 20.70 -16.86 22.05
C ASN A 445 21.96 -17.57 21.55
N THR A 446 21.81 -18.85 21.19
CA THR A 446 22.81 -19.59 20.42
C THR A 446 22.45 -19.51 18.94
N VAL A 447 23.40 -19.13 18.09
CA VAL A 447 23.19 -18.98 16.64
C VAL A 447 24.10 -19.97 15.93
N VAL A 448 23.52 -20.92 15.23
CA VAL A 448 24.20 -21.90 14.38
C VAL A 448 23.93 -21.53 12.92
N VAL A 449 25.00 -21.34 12.15
CA VAL A 449 24.90 -20.96 10.73
C VAL A 449 25.62 -21.99 9.91
N VAL A 450 24.93 -22.60 8.96
CA VAL A 450 25.54 -23.43 7.92
C VAL A 450 25.90 -22.49 6.77
N GLU A 451 27.18 -22.31 6.47
CA GLU A 451 27.65 -21.28 5.55
C GLU A 451 28.88 -21.69 4.75
N HIS A 452 29.04 -21.02 3.60
CA HIS A 452 30.18 -21.13 2.70
C HIS A 452 30.84 -19.79 2.41
N ASP A 453 30.23 -18.69 2.87
CA ASP A 453 30.75 -17.33 2.73
C ASP A 453 31.89 -17.09 3.73
N GLU A 454 33.07 -16.66 3.22
CA GLU A 454 34.28 -16.48 4.02
C GLU A 454 34.10 -15.42 5.11
N GLU A 455 33.36 -14.32 4.84
CA GLU A 455 33.18 -13.21 5.79
C GLU A 455 32.34 -13.68 7.00
N ILE A 456 31.29 -14.50 6.77
CA ILE A 456 30.46 -15.06 7.84
C ILE A 456 31.24 -16.12 8.64
N ILE A 457 31.99 -16.99 7.97
CA ILE A 457 32.82 -17.99 8.64
C ILE A 457 33.85 -17.30 9.54
N ARG A 458 34.52 -16.24 9.06
CA ARG A 458 35.46 -15.44 9.85
C ARG A 458 34.80 -14.69 11.02
N ALA A 459 33.54 -14.36 10.90
CA ALA A 459 32.77 -13.73 11.96
C ALA A 459 32.30 -14.71 13.05
N ALA A 460 32.36 -16.01 12.83
CA ALA A 460 31.96 -17.00 13.81
C ALA A 460 32.92 -17.05 15.01
N ASP A 461 32.40 -17.39 16.18
CA ASP A 461 33.23 -17.62 17.39
C ASP A 461 33.82 -19.02 17.35
N TYR A 462 33.09 -19.99 16.84
CA TYR A 462 33.45 -21.40 16.82
C TYR A 462 33.11 -22.03 15.47
N ILE A 463 34.00 -22.84 14.91
CA ILE A 463 33.85 -23.47 13.60
C ILE A 463 33.80 -25.00 13.79
N ILE A 464 32.88 -25.65 13.10
CA ILE A 464 32.83 -27.11 12.92
C ILE A 464 32.82 -27.37 11.42
N ASP A 465 33.91 -27.97 10.90
CA ASP A 465 34.04 -28.33 9.49
C ASP A 465 33.85 -29.83 9.29
N ILE A 466 32.89 -30.17 8.43
CA ILE A 466 32.52 -31.55 8.12
C ILE A 466 32.97 -31.91 6.70
N GLY A 467 33.86 -32.87 6.60
CA GLY A 467 34.44 -33.27 5.34
C GLY A 467 35.03 -34.69 5.41
N PRO A 468 36.21 -34.93 4.75
CA PRO A 468 36.95 -34.05 3.82
C PRO A 468 36.27 -33.94 2.45
N LYS A 469 35.38 -34.86 2.08
CA LYS A 469 34.68 -34.95 0.80
C LYS A 469 33.17 -35.09 1.01
N ALA A 470 32.42 -35.28 -0.06
CA ALA A 470 30.98 -35.50 -0.01
C ALA A 470 30.60 -36.99 -0.05
N GLY A 471 29.38 -37.32 0.38
CA GLY A 471 28.81 -38.67 0.35
C GLY A 471 29.61 -39.66 1.21
N ARG A 472 29.91 -40.83 0.66
CA ARG A 472 30.60 -41.91 1.39
C ARG A 472 32.05 -41.59 1.81
N LEU A 473 32.64 -40.56 1.24
CA LEU A 473 34.01 -40.12 1.52
C LEU A 473 34.05 -38.87 2.41
N GLY A 474 32.93 -38.51 2.98
CA GLY A 474 32.76 -37.37 3.90
C GLY A 474 32.06 -37.81 5.17
N GLY A 475 31.56 -36.84 5.92
CA GLY A 475 30.80 -37.05 7.16
C GLY A 475 31.69 -37.17 8.40
N GLU A 476 32.97 -36.78 8.31
CA GLU A 476 33.89 -36.71 9.43
C GLU A 476 34.10 -35.26 9.87
N VAL A 477 34.30 -35.02 11.15
CA VAL A 477 34.70 -33.68 11.65
C VAL A 477 36.19 -33.52 11.36
N VAL A 478 36.53 -32.71 10.35
CA VAL A 478 37.91 -32.43 9.93
C VAL A 478 38.56 -31.27 10.67
N TYR A 479 37.76 -30.36 11.20
CA TYR A 479 38.19 -29.32 12.12
C TYR A 479 37.06 -28.97 13.11
N GLN A 480 37.44 -28.69 14.34
CA GLN A 480 36.55 -28.18 15.38
C GLN A 480 37.35 -27.29 16.33
N GLY A 481 36.97 -26.04 16.50
CA GLY A 481 37.68 -25.12 17.40
C GLY A 481 37.33 -23.66 17.16
N ASP A 482 37.94 -22.79 17.97
CA ASP A 482 37.82 -21.35 17.85
C ASP A 482 38.54 -20.85 16.59
N MET A 483 38.02 -19.74 16.05
CA MET A 483 38.64 -19.07 14.89
C MET A 483 40.08 -18.64 15.15
N LYS A 484 40.45 -18.40 16.43
CA LYS A 484 41.80 -17.96 16.84
C LYS A 484 42.80 -19.10 16.85
N ASP A 485 42.35 -20.35 16.94
CA ASP A 485 43.17 -21.53 17.11
C ASP A 485 43.37 -22.29 15.80
N LEU A 486 43.12 -21.67 14.64
CA LEU A 486 43.39 -22.26 13.33
C LEU A 486 44.87 -22.58 13.19
N GLN A 487 45.17 -23.87 12.91
CA GLN A 487 46.51 -24.37 12.76
C GLN A 487 46.89 -24.62 11.30
N LYS A 488 48.12 -24.40 10.95
CA LYS A 488 48.71 -24.72 9.66
C LYS A 488 48.74 -26.25 9.46
N ASP A 489 48.82 -26.70 8.20
CA ASP A 489 48.81 -28.10 7.80
C ASP A 489 47.57 -28.88 8.22
N SER A 490 46.43 -28.21 8.31
CA SER A 490 45.14 -28.82 8.62
C SER A 490 44.65 -29.75 7.47
N ASN A 491 43.99 -30.84 7.82
CA ASN A 491 43.26 -31.68 6.87
C ASN A 491 41.99 -31.04 6.33
N SER A 492 41.57 -29.91 6.92
CA SER A 492 40.42 -29.11 6.49
C SER A 492 40.80 -28.19 5.33
N TYR A 493 40.13 -28.33 4.20
CA TYR A 493 40.24 -27.38 3.09
C TYR A 493 39.86 -25.99 3.51
N THR A 494 38.77 -25.85 4.26
CA THR A 494 38.29 -24.56 4.78
C THR A 494 39.38 -23.84 5.56
N VAL A 495 40.04 -24.53 6.49
CA VAL A 495 41.11 -23.93 7.31
C VAL A 495 42.30 -23.49 6.44
N ARG A 496 42.73 -24.32 5.45
CA ARG A 496 43.83 -23.96 4.55
C ARG A 496 43.54 -22.71 3.72
N TYR A 497 42.32 -22.59 3.20
CA TYR A 497 41.89 -21.40 2.48
C TYR A 497 41.79 -20.16 3.41
N LEU A 498 41.25 -20.30 4.62
CA LEU A 498 41.16 -19.21 5.60
C LEU A 498 42.54 -18.72 6.05
N LEU A 499 43.54 -19.60 6.13
CA LEU A 499 44.91 -19.24 6.45
C LEU A 499 45.73 -18.76 5.24
N GLY A 500 45.18 -18.85 4.03
CA GLY A 500 45.86 -18.47 2.80
C GLY A 500 46.92 -19.47 2.33
N GLU A 501 46.96 -20.69 2.90
CA GLU A 501 47.84 -21.79 2.44
C GLU A 501 47.42 -22.29 1.06
N GLU A 502 46.14 -22.27 0.78
CA GLU A 502 45.58 -22.50 -0.54
C GLU A 502 44.82 -21.24 -1.02
N THR A 503 44.96 -20.96 -2.30
CA THR A 503 44.26 -19.86 -2.97
C THR A 503 43.85 -20.29 -4.37
N ILE A 504 42.74 -19.74 -4.88
CA ILE A 504 42.36 -19.85 -6.27
C ILE A 504 43.12 -18.79 -7.05
N PRO A 505 44.09 -19.18 -7.91
CA PRO A 505 44.94 -18.19 -8.58
C PRO A 505 44.14 -17.40 -9.60
N VAL A 506 44.36 -16.10 -9.62
CA VAL A 506 43.84 -15.21 -10.68
C VAL A 506 44.71 -15.42 -11.91
N PRO A 507 44.17 -15.76 -13.10
CA PRO A 507 44.97 -15.97 -14.29
C PRO A 507 45.67 -14.67 -14.71
N GLU A 508 46.96 -14.80 -15.07
CA GLU A 508 47.80 -13.70 -15.54
C GLU A 508 47.25 -13.05 -16.82
N SER A 509 46.65 -13.87 -17.70
CA SER A 509 46.03 -13.38 -18.94
C SER A 509 44.60 -13.87 -19.06
N ARG A 510 43.75 -13.01 -19.64
CA ARG A 510 42.34 -13.33 -19.91
C ARG A 510 42.18 -13.74 -21.37
N ARG A 511 41.26 -14.68 -21.65
CA ARG A 511 40.93 -15.09 -23.00
C ARG A 511 40.42 -13.90 -23.81
N PRO A 512 41.02 -13.58 -24.99
CA PRO A 512 40.50 -12.54 -25.86
C PRO A 512 39.17 -12.99 -26.49
N TRP A 513 38.29 -12.02 -26.72
CA TRP A 513 37.01 -12.25 -27.40
C TRP A 513 36.85 -11.28 -28.56
N ASN A 514 36.21 -11.73 -29.64
CA ASN A 514 35.92 -10.94 -30.83
C ASN A 514 34.47 -11.10 -31.33
N GLN A 515 33.73 -12.04 -30.73
CA GLN A 515 32.33 -12.26 -31.03
C GLN A 515 31.50 -11.97 -29.78
N TYR A 516 30.32 -11.40 -29.97
CA TYR A 516 29.42 -11.03 -28.87
C TYR A 516 27.97 -11.02 -29.32
N ILE A 517 27.06 -11.12 -28.36
CA ILE A 517 25.64 -10.79 -28.49
C ILE A 517 25.48 -9.37 -27.99
N GLU A 518 24.82 -8.50 -28.76
CA GLU A 518 24.55 -7.12 -28.39
C GLU A 518 23.05 -6.94 -28.11
N ILE A 519 22.74 -6.30 -27.02
CA ILE A 519 21.40 -5.85 -26.66
C ILE A 519 21.47 -4.32 -26.58
N THR A 520 20.57 -3.64 -27.29
CA THR A 520 20.50 -2.18 -27.28
C THR A 520 19.15 -1.70 -26.79
N GLY A 521 19.13 -0.64 -25.98
CA GLY A 521 17.93 0.01 -25.49
C GLY A 521 17.07 -0.85 -24.56
N ALA A 522 17.63 -1.82 -23.83
CA ALA A 522 16.89 -2.72 -22.96
C ALA A 522 16.16 -1.95 -21.85
N ARG A 523 14.82 -2.10 -21.77
CA ARG A 523 13.94 -1.38 -20.83
C ARG A 523 13.00 -2.30 -20.05
N GLU A 524 13.21 -3.61 -20.12
CA GLU A 524 12.38 -4.56 -19.39
C GLU A 524 12.61 -4.43 -17.87
N ASN A 525 11.57 -4.58 -17.08
CA ASN A 525 11.56 -4.37 -15.62
C ASN A 525 12.10 -2.98 -15.22
N ASN A 526 13.20 -2.93 -14.49
CA ASN A 526 13.82 -1.69 -13.99
C ASN A 526 14.98 -1.17 -14.86
N LEU A 527 15.25 -1.79 -16.02
CA LEU A 527 16.32 -1.38 -16.93
C LEU A 527 16.06 0.00 -17.52
N LYS A 528 17.09 0.84 -17.59
CA LYS A 528 17.02 2.25 -17.97
C LYS A 528 17.44 2.53 -19.42
N GLY A 529 17.14 1.63 -20.35
CA GLY A 529 17.60 1.75 -21.73
C GLY A 529 19.06 1.36 -21.86
N VAL A 530 19.41 0.17 -21.39
CA VAL A 530 20.79 -0.29 -21.24
C VAL A 530 21.29 -0.91 -22.55
N ASP A 531 22.51 -0.54 -22.97
CA ASP A 531 23.23 -1.17 -24.07
C ASP A 531 24.32 -2.06 -23.49
N VAL A 532 24.31 -3.36 -23.84
CA VAL A 532 25.24 -4.34 -23.27
C VAL A 532 25.71 -5.31 -24.33
N ARG A 533 27.02 -5.62 -24.31
CA ARG A 533 27.64 -6.70 -25.11
C ARG A 533 27.99 -7.88 -24.23
N PHE A 534 27.55 -9.05 -24.64
CA PHE A 534 27.84 -10.32 -23.99
C PHE A 534 28.91 -11.05 -24.81
N PRO A 535 30.19 -11.01 -24.38
CA PRO A 535 31.27 -11.72 -25.06
C PRO A 535 30.99 -13.21 -25.16
N LEU A 536 31.27 -13.81 -26.31
CA LEU A 536 31.16 -15.25 -26.54
C LEU A 536 32.49 -15.96 -26.31
N ASN A 537 32.44 -17.26 -26.03
CA ASN A 537 33.59 -18.13 -25.77
C ASN A 537 34.46 -17.75 -24.57
N VAL A 538 33.88 -17.01 -23.61
CA VAL A 538 34.52 -16.61 -22.34
C VAL A 538 33.62 -16.93 -21.18
N MET A 539 34.18 -17.05 -19.98
CA MET A 539 33.42 -17.07 -18.75
C MET A 539 33.03 -15.65 -18.39
N LEU A 540 31.73 -15.35 -18.39
CA LEU A 540 31.17 -14.05 -18.06
C LEU A 540 30.47 -14.12 -16.72
N SER A 541 30.74 -13.16 -15.84
CA SER A 541 30.03 -12.98 -14.58
C SER A 541 29.13 -11.75 -14.66
N LEU A 542 27.88 -11.89 -14.21
CA LEU A 542 26.96 -10.80 -14.00
C LEU A 542 26.82 -10.59 -12.48
N ILE A 543 27.01 -9.35 -12.05
CA ILE A 543 26.95 -8.97 -10.64
C ILE A 543 25.83 -7.95 -10.46
N HIS A 544 25.00 -8.14 -9.44
CA HIS A 544 23.95 -7.19 -9.04
C HIS A 544 24.03 -6.88 -7.54
N ILE A 545 23.55 -5.71 -7.14
CA ILE A 545 23.59 -5.24 -5.74
C ILE A 545 22.31 -5.63 -4.98
N SER A 546 21.22 -5.87 -5.71
CA SER A 546 19.94 -6.31 -5.13
C SER A 546 19.37 -7.42 -5.99
N GLU A 547 18.60 -8.33 -5.41
CA GLU A 547 17.89 -9.34 -6.17
C GLU A 547 16.93 -8.68 -7.17
N PRO A 548 16.88 -9.13 -8.44
CA PRO A 548 15.94 -8.62 -9.40
C PRO A 548 14.52 -8.95 -8.92
N THR A 549 13.72 -7.93 -8.70
CA THR A 549 12.30 -8.09 -8.43
C THR A 549 11.62 -8.67 -9.66
N ARG A 550 11.29 -9.96 -9.64
CA ARG A 550 10.35 -10.52 -10.61
C ARG A 550 8.99 -9.88 -10.32
N GLN A 551 8.53 -9.04 -11.23
CA GLN A 551 7.17 -8.48 -11.19
C GLN A 551 6.13 -9.54 -11.54
#